data_caa0660f941da63c3be49ca9dd57e200
#
_entry.id   caa0660f941da63c3be49ca9dd57e200
#
_cell.length_a   1.000
_cell.length_b   1.000
_cell.length_c   1.000
_cell.angle_alpha   90.00
_cell.angle_beta   90.00
_cell.angle_gamma   90.00
#
_symmetry.space_group_name_H-M   'P 1'
#
loop_
_entity.id
_entity.type
_entity.pdbx_description
1 polymer ?
#
loop_
_entity_poly.entity_id
_entity_poly.type
_entity_poly.pdbx_seq_one_letter_code
_entity_poly.pdbx_strand_id
1 'polypeptide(L)'
;MAQAGHAAAFSGRTPNRALSPARIRAGLGRAASVVLVLLVLWGLWELVRWIWIREAWTWPFPVNDTTMPHIHSIFQALGEPASFQGPLLITILLHAAWFTAKEALVGFALGATIGFVLAIALVHSRLAQRAFLPYIVASQTIPILAVAPMVVVWLKSGWQSVAVIAAYLTFFPVTINTLRGLQSAEPRAHELMRSYAASRWHVLWHLRVPTSLPYLFTALKISATASVVGAIIGELPSSIQGGLGGAILNFNQYYSITPANLWATNLIAACLGIAFFVVIVIAEKIVVHRAPVHYA
;
A
#
# COMPACT_ATOMS: atom_id res chain seq x y z
N MET A 1 70.33 16.03 6.87
CA MET A 1 69.80 14.94 7.69
C MET A 1 68.31 14.73 7.26
N ALA A 2 68.09 13.52 6.82
CA ALA A 2 66.90 13.09 6.11
C ALA A 2 65.67 13.00 7.02
N GLN A 3 64.49 13.44 6.55
CA GLN A 3 63.19 12.95 7.03
C GLN A 3 62.46 12.28 5.87
N ALA A 4 62.38 10.96 5.97
CA ALA A 4 61.67 10.09 5.04
C ALA A 4 60.15 10.23 5.24
N GLY A 5 59.46 10.46 4.13
CA GLY A 5 58.01 10.48 4.09
C GLY A 5 57.41 9.08 4.24
N HIS A 6 56.42 8.94 5.12
CA HIS A 6 55.52 7.79 5.15
C HIS A 6 54.33 8.06 4.21
N ALA A 7 54.41 7.55 3.01
CA ALA A 7 53.24 7.39 2.15
C ALA A 7 52.44 6.18 2.63
N ALA A 8 51.38 6.41 3.39
CA ALA A 8 50.42 5.36 3.72
C ALA A 8 49.58 5.03 2.48
N ALA A 9 49.82 3.86 1.92
CA ALA A 9 49.03 3.29 0.84
C ALA A 9 47.60 3.03 1.31
N PHE A 10 46.64 3.82 0.81
CA PHE A 10 45.21 3.53 0.92
C PHE A 10 44.92 2.30 0.07
N SER A 11 44.95 1.12 0.64
CA SER A 11 44.46 -0.10 0.02
C SER A 11 42.92 -0.07 0.04
N GLY A 12 42.35 0.35 -1.07
CA GLY A 12 40.92 0.29 -1.32
C GLY A 12 40.45 -1.16 -1.40
N ARG A 13 40.18 -1.78 -0.26
CA ARG A 13 39.38 -3.00 -0.21
C ARG A 13 37.91 -2.61 -0.39
N THR A 14 37.43 -2.76 -1.62
CA THR A 14 35.96 -2.87 -1.86
C THR A 14 35.45 -4.04 -1.02
N PRO A 15 34.51 -3.83 -0.08
CA PRO A 15 33.95 -4.94 0.65
C PRO A 15 33.17 -5.80 -0.34
N ASN A 16 33.69 -7.02 -0.57
CA ASN A 16 33.01 -8.06 -1.32
C ASN A 16 31.62 -8.26 -0.69
N ARG A 17 30.55 -7.87 -1.40
CA ARG A 17 29.13 -7.96 -0.98
C ARG A 17 28.61 -9.41 -0.99
N ALA A 18 29.46 -10.41 -0.71
CA ALA A 18 29.02 -11.76 -0.44
C ALA A 18 28.10 -11.74 0.79
N LEU A 19 26.92 -12.35 0.65
CA LEU A 19 25.94 -12.48 1.71
C LEU A 19 26.61 -13.12 2.94
N SER A 20 26.91 -12.34 3.95
CA SER A 20 27.54 -12.86 5.17
C SER A 20 26.57 -13.88 5.83
N PRO A 21 27.07 -15.00 6.36
CA PRO A 21 26.25 -16.01 7.03
C PRO A 21 25.34 -15.45 8.11
N ALA A 22 25.73 -14.33 8.74
CA ALA A 22 24.95 -13.62 9.73
C ALA A 22 23.70 -12.95 9.12
N ARG A 23 23.79 -12.40 7.88
CA ARG A 23 22.62 -11.83 7.17
C ARG A 23 21.65 -12.89 6.71
N ILE A 24 22.15 -14.07 6.30
CA ILE A 24 21.30 -15.20 5.91
C ILE A 24 20.55 -15.71 7.15
N ARG A 25 21.23 -15.88 8.29
CA ARG A 25 20.60 -16.28 9.57
C ARG A 25 19.56 -15.26 10.05
N ALA A 26 19.85 -13.97 9.95
CA ALA A 26 18.89 -12.92 10.30
C ALA A 26 17.68 -12.89 9.34
N GLY A 27 17.88 -13.19 8.06
CA GLY A 27 16.78 -13.36 7.09
C GLY A 27 15.91 -14.58 7.38
N LEU A 28 16.54 -15.72 7.64
CA LEU A 28 15.84 -16.95 8.04
C LEU A 28 15.07 -16.78 9.36
N GLY A 29 15.65 -16.10 10.35
CA GLY A 29 14.98 -15.82 11.62
C GLY A 29 13.72 -14.95 11.42
N ARG A 30 13.78 -13.91 10.56
CA ARG A 30 12.59 -13.11 10.23
C ARG A 30 11.54 -13.91 9.48
N ALA A 31 11.92 -14.72 8.51
CA ALA A 31 11.00 -15.59 7.80
C ALA A 31 10.33 -16.60 8.75
N ALA A 32 11.12 -17.22 9.61
CA ALA A 32 10.60 -18.14 10.63
C ALA A 32 9.63 -17.45 11.60
N SER A 33 9.92 -16.21 12.03
CA SER A 33 9.00 -15.44 12.88
C SER A 33 7.68 -15.14 12.18
N VAL A 34 7.71 -14.78 10.89
CA VAL A 34 6.48 -14.53 10.11
C VAL A 34 5.66 -15.82 9.97
N VAL A 35 6.31 -16.93 9.62
CA VAL A 35 5.65 -18.23 9.51
C VAL A 35 5.04 -18.66 10.86
N LEU A 36 5.78 -18.48 11.96
CA LEU A 36 5.28 -18.77 13.30
C LEU A 36 4.02 -17.96 13.63
N VAL A 37 4.03 -16.66 13.36
CA VAL A 37 2.86 -15.78 13.58
C VAL A 37 1.66 -16.25 12.74
N LEU A 38 1.88 -16.60 11.47
CA LEU A 38 0.81 -17.12 10.61
C LEU A 38 0.24 -18.44 11.12
N LEU A 39 1.10 -19.36 11.60
CA LEU A 39 0.67 -20.61 12.19
C LEU A 39 -0.10 -20.41 13.50
N VAL A 40 0.34 -19.48 14.34
CA VAL A 40 -0.37 -19.13 15.59
C VAL A 40 -1.74 -18.54 15.26
N LEU A 41 -1.84 -17.62 14.28
CA LEU A 41 -3.12 -17.05 13.85
C LEU A 41 -4.04 -18.11 13.26
N TRP A 42 -3.51 -19.04 12.46
CA TRP A 42 -4.28 -20.18 11.95
C TRP A 42 -4.78 -21.08 13.09
N GLY A 43 -3.87 -21.47 14.00
CA GLY A 43 -4.26 -22.28 15.15
C GLY A 43 -5.30 -21.60 16.03
N LEU A 44 -5.18 -20.27 16.24
CA LEU A 44 -6.16 -19.48 16.97
C LEU A 44 -7.53 -19.46 16.28
N TRP A 45 -7.56 -19.32 14.95
CA TRP A 45 -8.79 -19.38 14.15
C TRP A 45 -9.50 -20.73 14.32
N GLU A 46 -8.77 -21.84 14.13
CA GLU A 46 -9.36 -23.19 14.28
C GLU A 46 -9.76 -23.49 15.73
N LEU A 47 -8.97 -23.02 16.73
CA LEU A 47 -9.28 -23.17 18.15
C LEU A 47 -10.57 -22.44 18.54
N VAL A 48 -10.70 -21.17 18.13
CA VAL A 48 -11.92 -20.38 18.38
C VAL A 48 -13.13 -21.08 17.76
N ARG A 49 -13.00 -21.52 16.49
CA ARG A 49 -14.05 -22.26 15.80
C ARG A 49 -14.42 -23.52 16.56
N TRP A 50 -13.44 -24.32 16.99
CA TRP A 50 -13.65 -25.57 17.72
C TRP A 50 -14.37 -25.35 19.06
N ILE A 51 -13.96 -24.34 19.84
CA ILE A 51 -14.58 -24.01 21.12
C ILE A 51 -16.03 -23.60 20.89
N TRP A 52 -16.29 -22.72 19.92
CA TRP A 52 -17.62 -22.18 19.63
C TRP A 52 -18.62 -23.26 19.24
N ILE A 53 -18.21 -24.19 18.39
CA ILE A 53 -19.04 -25.32 17.96
C ILE A 53 -19.25 -26.30 19.11
N ARG A 54 -18.22 -26.56 19.93
CA ARG A 54 -18.30 -27.48 21.04
C ARG A 54 -19.26 -27.00 22.15
N GLU A 55 -19.18 -25.71 22.48
CA GLU A 55 -20.02 -25.09 23.50
C GLU A 55 -21.41 -24.68 22.95
N ALA A 56 -21.67 -24.95 21.68
CA ALA A 56 -22.93 -24.59 20.98
C ALA A 56 -23.31 -23.11 21.18
N TRP A 57 -22.34 -22.20 21.21
CA TRP A 57 -22.60 -20.79 21.38
C TRP A 57 -23.25 -20.20 20.13
N THR A 58 -24.37 -19.53 20.33
CA THR A 58 -25.12 -18.87 19.25
C THR A 58 -25.01 -17.34 19.27
N TRP A 59 -24.53 -16.79 20.39
CA TRP A 59 -24.32 -15.35 20.53
C TRP A 59 -22.83 -15.01 20.58
N PRO A 60 -22.32 -13.97 19.87
CA PRO A 60 -23.09 -12.99 19.04
C PRO A 60 -23.53 -13.52 17.68
N PHE A 61 -22.99 -14.61 17.19
CA PHE A 61 -23.40 -15.26 15.92
C PHE A 61 -23.06 -16.76 15.98
N PRO A 62 -23.83 -17.62 15.29
CA PRO A 62 -23.51 -19.04 15.20
C PRO A 62 -22.26 -19.23 14.33
N VAL A 63 -21.32 -20.03 14.79
CA VAL A 63 -20.13 -20.45 14.02
C VAL A 63 -20.43 -21.75 13.31
N ASN A 64 -20.33 -21.70 11.98
CA ASN A 64 -20.50 -22.83 11.08
C ASN A 64 -19.61 -22.61 9.84
N ASP A 65 -19.65 -23.54 8.88
CA ASP A 65 -18.86 -23.43 7.65
C ASP A 65 -19.22 -22.21 6.80
N THR A 66 -20.42 -21.65 6.97
CA THR A 66 -20.85 -20.44 6.27
C THR A 66 -20.24 -19.19 6.92
N THR A 67 -20.29 -19.06 8.23
CA THR A 67 -19.84 -17.84 8.94
C THR A 67 -18.33 -17.84 9.18
N MET A 68 -17.73 -19.02 9.41
CA MET A 68 -16.30 -19.17 9.71
C MET A 68 -15.78 -20.46 9.07
N PRO A 69 -15.52 -20.46 7.75
CA PRO A 69 -15.02 -21.65 7.05
C PRO A 69 -13.64 -22.04 7.53
N HIS A 70 -13.28 -23.30 7.39
CA HIS A 70 -11.92 -23.74 7.63
C HIS A 70 -10.95 -23.07 6.67
N ILE A 71 -9.77 -22.66 7.16
CA ILE A 71 -8.77 -22.01 6.31
C ILE A 71 -8.34 -22.93 5.15
N HIS A 72 -8.22 -24.25 5.39
CA HIS A 72 -7.87 -25.19 4.33
C HIS A 72 -8.93 -25.24 3.21
N SER A 73 -10.23 -25.11 3.54
CA SER A 73 -11.28 -25.11 2.51
C SER A 73 -11.24 -23.86 1.63
N ILE A 74 -10.76 -22.71 2.15
CA ILE A 74 -10.52 -21.49 1.37
C ILE A 74 -9.44 -21.75 0.31
N PHE A 75 -8.35 -22.44 0.68
CA PHE A 75 -7.29 -22.80 -0.27
C PHE A 75 -7.73 -23.87 -1.26
N GLN A 76 -8.52 -24.86 -0.84
CA GLN A 76 -9.09 -25.88 -1.72
C GLN A 76 -10.00 -25.27 -2.78
N ALA A 77 -10.87 -24.31 -2.38
CA ALA A 77 -11.75 -23.62 -3.31
C ALA A 77 -11.01 -22.92 -4.45
N LEU A 78 -9.78 -22.46 -4.24
CA LEU A 78 -8.97 -21.87 -5.32
C LEU A 78 -8.65 -22.87 -6.45
N GLY A 79 -8.53 -24.16 -6.11
CA GLY A 79 -8.25 -25.25 -7.05
C GLY A 79 -9.51 -25.89 -7.63
N GLU A 80 -10.71 -25.47 -7.23
CA GLU A 80 -11.97 -26.03 -7.69
C GLU A 80 -12.61 -25.11 -8.76
N PRO A 81 -13.47 -25.67 -9.64
CA PRO A 81 -14.27 -24.87 -10.56
C PRO A 81 -15.22 -23.94 -9.79
N ALA A 82 -15.29 -22.67 -10.17
CA ALA A 82 -16.19 -21.69 -9.54
C ALA A 82 -17.69 -22.02 -9.79
N SER A 83 -18.00 -22.80 -10.81
CA SER A 83 -19.33 -23.29 -11.17
C SER A 83 -19.23 -24.64 -11.86
N PHE A 84 -20.36 -25.38 -11.93
CA PHE A 84 -20.41 -26.67 -12.62
C PHE A 84 -19.97 -26.54 -14.09
N GLN A 85 -18.84 -27.09 -14.47
CA GLN A 85 -18.18 -26.95 -15.79
C GLN A 85 -17.52 -25.56 -16.06
N GLY A 86 -17.35 -24.72 -15.05
CA GLY A 86 -16.65 -23.44 -15.18
C GLY A 86 -15.13 -23.55 -15.07
N PRO A 87 -14.40 -22.44 -15.31
CA PRO A 87 -12.99 -22.38 -15.06
C PRO A 87 -12.67 -22.46 -13.56
N LEU A 88 -11.42 -22.77 -13.23
CA LEU A 88 -10.93 -22.78 -11.85
C LEU A 88 -11.10 -21.40 -11.20
N LEU A 89 -11.47 -21.38 -9.93
CA LEU A 89 -11.68 -20.13 -9.18
C LEU A 89 -10.43 -19.26 -9.23
N ILE A 90 -9.24 -19.85 -9.04
CA ILE A 90 -7.98 -19.09 -9.09
C ILE A 90 -7.77 -18.34 -10.40
N THR A 91 -8.15 -18.91 -11.55
CA THR A 91 -8.00 -18.25 -12.86
C THR A 91 -8.92 -17.04 -13.00
N ILE A 92 -10.17 -17.16 -12.53
CA ILE A 92 -11.12 -16.04 -12.49
C ILE A 92 -10.57 -14.93 -11.59
N LEU A 93 -10.13 -15.28 -10.37
CA LEU A 93 -9.66 -14.31 -9.39
C LEU A 93 -8.35 -13.64 -9.80
N LEU A 94 -7.42 -14.33 -10.45
CA LEU A 94 -6.19 -13.72 -10.98
C LEU A 94 -6.49 -12.76 -12.13
N HIS A 95 -7.44 -13.11 -13.01
CA HIS A 95 -7.89 -12.18 -14.05
C HIS A 95 -8.55 -10.94 -13.45
N ALA A 96 -9.44 -11.12 -12.47
CA ALA A 96 -10.07 -10.03 -11.74
C ALA A 96 -9.03 -9.16 -10.99
N ALA A 97 -8.06 -9.79 -10.32
CA ALA A 97 -6.98 -9.08 -9.64
C ALA A 97 -6.13 -8.25 -10.61
N TRP A 98 -5.83 -8.79 -11.80
CA TRP A 98 -5.11 -8.03 -12.84
C TRP A 98 -5.92 -6.83 -13.36
N PHE A 99 -7.23 -6.98 -13.48
CA PHE A 99 -8.12 -5.89 -13.88
C PHE A 99 -8.12 -4.78 -12.82
N THR A 100 -8.41 -5.11 -11.56
CA THR A 100 -8.36 -4.17 -10.42
C THR A 100 -6.98 -3.55 -10.24
N ALA A 101 -5.90 -4.33 -10.47
CA ALA A 101 -4.53 -3.82 -10.38
C ALA A 101 -4.24 -2.67 -11.36
N LYS A 102 -4.74 -2.76 -12.60
CA LYS A 102 -4.58 -1.69 -13.59
C LYS A 102 -5.29 -0.42 -13.15
N GLU A 103 -6.53 -0.53 -12.69
CA GLU A 103 -7.32 0.61 -12.21
C GLU A 103 -6.69 1.25 -10.96
N ALA A 104 -6.28 0.42 -10.01
CA ALA A 104 -5.58 0.86 -8.80
C ALA A 104 -4.26 1.56 -9.13
N LEU A 105 -3.48 1.04 -10.09
CA LEU A 105 -2.21 1.63 -10.51
C LEU A 105 -2.40 3.02 -11.13
N VAL A 106 -3.39 3.17 -12.01
CA VAL A 106 -3.71 4.47 -12.60
C VAL A 106 -4.17 5.44 -11.53
N GLY A 107 -5.08 5.02 -10.64
CA GLY A 107 -5.54 5.85 -9.52
C GLY A 107 -4.40 6.22 -8.57
N PHE A 108 -3.53 5.27 -8.24
CA PHE A 108 -2.33 5.52 -7.43
C PHE A 108 -1.42 6.55 -8.08
N ALA A 109 -1.09 6.40 -9.36
CA ALA A 109 -0.21 7.33 -10.06
C ALA A 109 -0.80 8.75 -10.14
N LEU A 110 -2.10 8.86 -10.44
CA LEU A 110 -2.81 10.14 -10.47
C LEU A 110 -2.85 10.80 -9.08
N GLY A 111 -3.29 10.06 -8.07
CA GLY A 111 -3.40 10.55 -6.69
C GLY A 111 -2.04 10.93 -6.09
N ALA A 112 -1.00 10.12 -6.34
CA ALA A 112 0.36 10.40 -5.88
C ALA A 112 0.92 11.66 -6.56
N THR A 113 0.73 11.81 -7.86
CA THR A 113 1.19 13.00 -8.61
C THR A 113 0.47 14.27 -8.13
N ILE A 114 -0.87 14.23 -8.03
CA ILE A 114 -1.66 15.35 -7.53
C ILE A 114 -1.23 15.71 -6.11
N GLY A 115 -1.10 14.70 -5.23
CA GLY A 115 -0.71 14.90 -3.84
C GLY A 115 0.69 15.50 -3.70
N PHE A 116 1.65 15.05 -4.50
CA PHE A 116 3.01 15.57 -4.52
C PHE A 116 3.06 17.03 -5.02
N VAL A 117 2.41 17.32 -6.13
CA VAL A 117 2.33 18.67 -6.70
C VAL A 117 1.65 19.64 -5.73
N LEU A 118 0.56 19.19 -5.10
CA LEU A 118 -0.15 20.00 -4.10
C LEU A 118 0.73 20.26 -2.87
N ALA A 119 1.48 19.29 -2.38
CA ALA A 119 2.42 19.47 -1.28
C ALA A 119 3.51 20.52 -1.63
N ILE A 120 4.03 20.49 -2.85
CA ILE A 120 4.98 21.50 -3.35
C ILE A 120 4.32 22.89 -3.37
N ALA A 121 3.11 23.01 -3.88
CA ALA A 121 2.40 24.28 -3.90
C ALA A 121 2.18 24.85 -2.50
N LEU A 122 1.75 24.00 -1.56
CA LEU A 122 1.48 24.39 -0.17
C LEU A 122 2.75 24.79 0.58
N VAL A 123 3.90 24.16 0.33
CA VAL A 123 5.15 24.49 1.04
C VAL A 123 5.70 25.87 0.64
N HIS A 124 5.33 26.39 -0.53
CA HIS A 124 5.78 27.70 -0.99
C HIS A 124 4.99 28.87 -0.42
N SER A 125 3.75 28.65 0.08
CA SER A 125 2.88 29.69 0.58
C SER A 125 2.22 29.29 1.90
N ARG A 126 2.62 29.96 3.00
CA ARG A 126 1.99 29.78 4.31
C ARG A 126 0.50 30.15 4.28
N LEU A 127 0.11 31.12 3.45
CA LEU A 127 -1.29 31.51 3.29
C LEU A 127 -2.08 30.38 2.63
N ALA A 128 -1.58 29.84 1.52
CA ALA A 128 -2.19 28.70 0.83
C ALA A 128 -2.29 27.49 1.75
N GLN A 129 -1.24 27.19 2.52
CA GLN A 129 -1.26 26.10 3.49
C GLN A 129 -2.37 26.29 4.54
N ARG A 130 -2.48 27.47 5.15
CA ARG A 130 -3.51 27.76 6.16
C ARG A 130 -4.92 27.73 5.57
N ALA A 131 -5.08 28.19 4.32
CA ALA A 131 -6.38 28.22 3.66
C ALA A 131 -6.84 26.82 3.23
N PHE A 132 -5.98 26.02 2.58
CA PHE A 132 -6.39 24.74 1.95
C PHE A 132 -6.23 23.52 2.85
N LEU A 133 -5.27 23.51 3.80
CA LEU A 133 -5.01 22.34 4.64
C LEU A 133 -6.24 21.84 5.41
N PRO A 134 -7.08 22.72 6.04
CA PRO A 134 -8.29 22.26 6.72
C PRO A 134 -9.26 21.52 5.79
N TYR A 135 -9.42 21.97 4.55
CA TYR A 135 -10.30 21.30 3.57
C TYR A 135 -9.73 19.96 3.10
N ILE A 136 -8.41 19.88 2.90
CA ILE A 136 -7.74 18.62 2.56
C ILE A 136 -7.92 17.61 3.70
N VAL A 137 -7.80 18.03 4.96
CA VAL A 137 -8.03 17.15 6.11
C VAL A 137 -9.52 16.78 6.21
N ALA A 138 -10.41 17.75 6.06
CA ALA A 138 -11.85 17.51 6.12
C ALA A 138 -12.33 16.56 5.01
N SER A 139 -11.71 16.55 3.83
CA SER A 139 -12.07 15.64 2.75
C SER A 139 -11.99 14.15 3.14
N GLN A 140 -11.10 13.78 4.07
CA GLN A 140 -11.01 12.41 4.58
C GLN A 140 -12.17 11.97 5.46
N THR A 141 -12.94 12.91 6.02
CA THR A 141 -14.11 12.57 6.85
C THR A 141 -15.30 12.14 5.99
N ILE A 142 -15.24 12.37 4.69
CA ILE A 142 -16.30 11.98 3.76
C ILE A 142 -16.21 10.47 3.52
N PRO A 143 -17.28 9.69 3.84
CA PRO A 143 -17.29 8.26 3.61
C PRO A 143 -17.20 7.94 2.12
N ILE A 144 -16.10 7.35 1.68
CA ILE A 144 -15.87 7.06 0.25
C ILE A 144 -16.97 6.15 -0.34
N LEU A 145 -17.51 5.21 0.45
CA LEU A 145 -18.60 4.34 0.04
C LEU A 145 -19.89 5.11 -0.31
N ALA A 146 -20.12 6.28 0.31
CA ALA A 146 -21.25 7.12 -0.01
C ALA A 146 -21.01 7.95 -1.28
N VAL A 147 -19.76 8.31 -1.57
CA VAL A 147 -19.39 9.14 -2.73
C VAL A 147 -19.18 8.28 -3.98
N ALA A 148 -18.73 7.05 -3.84
CA ALA A 148 -18.41 6.18 -4.97
C ALA A 148 -19.54 6.05 -6.00
N PRO A 149 -20.82 5.81 -5.63
CA PRO A 149 -21.91 5.75 -6.60
C PRO A 149 -22.10 7.05 -7.39
N MET A 150 -21.91 8.21 -6.73
CA MET A 150 -22.04 9.52 -7.40
C MET A 150 -20.94 9.71 -8.46
N VAL A 151 -19.68 9.35 -8.13
CA VAL A 151 -18.56 9.42 -9.06
C VAL A 151 -18.80 8.51 -10.26
N VAL A 152 -19.31 7.30 -10.01
CA VAL A 152 -19.65 6.33 -11.06
C VAL A 152 -20.72 6.88 -12.00
N VAL A 153 -21.78 7.51 -11.47
CA VAL A 153 -22.84 8.13 -12.29
C VAL A 153 -22.28 9.31 -13.11
N TRP A 154 -21.48 10.18 -12.51
CA TRP A 154 -20.91 11.35 -13.19
C TRP A 154 -19.95 10.98 -14.31
N LEU A 155 -19.15 9.93 -14.13
CA LEU A 155 -18.17 9.46 -15.10
C LEU A 155 -18.69 8.33 -16.00
N LYS A 156 -20.00 8.05 -15.97
CA LYS A 156 -20.70 7.09 -16.84
C LYS A 156 -20.17 5.65 -16.74
N SER A 157 -19.99 5.18 -15.52
CA SER A 157 -19.60 3.79 -15.24
C SER A 157 -18.45 3.28 -16.13
N GLY A 158 -17.24 3.31 -15.63
CA GLY A 158 -16.08 2.82 -16.37
C GLY A 158 -14.83 2.79 -15.48
N TRP A 159 -13.76 2.25 -15.99
CA TRP A 159 -12.48 2.20 -15.30
C TRP A 159 -12.00 3.58 -14.80
N GLN A 160 -12.43 4.68 -15.46
CA GLN A 160 -12.08 6.05 -15.08
C GLN A 160 -12.68 6.42 -13.72
N SER A 161 -13.94 6.03 -13.45
CA SER A 161 -14.58 6.29 -12.14
C SER A 161 -13.87 5.56 -11.02
N VAL A 162 -13.46 4.32 -11.26
CA VAL A 162 -12.68 3.52 -10.31
C VAL A 162 -11.32 4.15 -10.05
N ALA A 163 -10.60 4.55 -11.12
CA ALA A 163 -9.31 5.21 -10.99
C ALA A 163 -9.40 6.55 -10.22
N VAL A 164 -10.49 7.33 -10.38
CA VAL A 164 -10.71 8.58 -9.62
C VAL A 164 -10.93 8.28 -8.14
N ILE A 165 -11.70 7.25 -7.80
CA ILE A 165 -11.93 6.82 -6.42
C ILE A 165 -10.62 6.35 -5.76
N ALA A 166 -9.83 5.55 -6.48
CA ALA A 166 -8.51 5.12 -6.02
C ALA A 166 -7.54 6.29 -5.86
N ALA A 167 -7.57 7.28 -6.78
CA ALA A 167 -6.79 8.51 -6.69
C ALA A 167 -7.18 9.36 -5.48
N TYR A 168 -8.48 9.44 -5.17
CA TYR A 168 -8.98 10.17 -4.00
C TYR A 168 -8.42 9.60 -2.69
N LEU A 169 -8.37 8.28 -2.52
CA LEU A 169 -7.78 7.66 -1.33
C LEU A 169 -6.25 7.81 -1.27
N THR A 170 -5.60 8.00 -2.43
CA THR A 170 -4.15 8.12 -2.54
C THR A 170 -3.65 9.54 -2.27
N PHE A 171 -4.36 10.58 -2.78
CA PHE A 171 -3.81 11.94 -2.81
C PHE A 171 -3.58 12.52 -1.42
N PHE A 172 -4.45 12.24 -0.46
CA PHE A 172 -4.36 12.83 0.86
C PHE A 172 -3.11 12.36 1.64
N PRO A 173 -2.86 11.04 1.85
CA PRO A 173 -1.66 10.59 2.54
C PRO A 173 -0.38 11.13 1.88
N VAL A 174 -0.35 11.19 0.55
CA VAL A 174 0.79 11.73 -0.20
C VAL A 174 0.94 13.21 0.05
N THR A 175 -0.13 14.01 -0.03
CA THR A 175 -0.08 15.46 0.21
C THR A 175 0.45 15.78 1.61
N ILE A 176 -0.15 15.18 2.63
CA ILE A 176 0.17 15.53 4.02
C ILE A 176 1.57 15.09 4.43
N ASN A 177 1.95 13.86 4.11
CA ASN A 177 3.27 13.37 4.52
C ASN A 177 4.38 14.01 3.69
N THR A 178 4.16 14.24 2.40
CA THR A 178 5.13 14.97 1.57
C THR A 178 5.29 16.40 2.05
N LEU A 179 4.22 17.11 2.39
CA LEU A 179 4.29 18.46 2.94
C LEU A 179 5.09 18.49 4.25
N ARG A 180 4.84 17.54 5.18
CA ARG A 180 5.62 17.38 6.40
C ARG A 180 7.10 17.13 6.08
N GLY A 181 7.38 16.25 5.13
CA GLY A 181 8.74 15.95 4.69
C GLY A 181 9.45 17.16 4.07
N LEU A 182 8.78 17.95 3.22
CA LEU A 182 9.33 19.17 2.65
C LEU A 182 9.64 20.27 3.69
N GLN A 183 8.99 20.18 4.86
CA GLN A 183 9.19 21.09 6.00
C GLN A 183 10.18 20.55 7.04
N SER A 184 10.61 19.30 6.95
CA SER A 184 11.48 18.64 7.95
C SER A 184 12.97 18.99 7.79
N ALA A 185 13.34 19.76 6.76
CA ALA A 185 14.73 20.15 6.56
C ALA A 185 15.26 21.03 7.72
N GLU A 186 16.47 20.72 8.16
CA GLU A 186 17.11 21.37 9.31
C GLU A 186 17.23 22.89 9.12
N PRO A 187 16.96 23.73 10.15
CA PRO A 187 17.10 25.19 10.07
C PRO A 187 18.50 25.64 9.61
N ARG A 188 19.56 25.00 10.12
CA ARG A 188 20.94 25.29 9.72
C ARG A 188 21.20 25.08 8.23
N ALA A 189 20.60 24.04 7.64
CA ALA A 189 20.71 23.81 6.20
C ALA A 189 20.01 24.91 5.39
N HIS A 190 18.89 25.45 5.89
CA HIS A 190 18.23 26.59 5.28
C HIS A 190 19.06 27.89 5.40
N GLU A 191 19.73 28.12 6.53
CA GLU A 191 20.65 29.26 6.73
C GLU A 191 21.84 29.16 5.76
N LEU A 192 22.41 27.97 5.61
CA LEU A 192 23.48 27.72 4.65
C LEU A 192 23.03 28.04 3.21
N MET A 193 21.85 27.58 2.81
CA MET A 193 21.31 27.91 1.47
C MET A 193 21.11 29.43 1.28
N ARG A 194 20.72 30.13 2.34
CA ARG A 194 20.60 31.60 2.29
C ARG A 194 21.95 32.29 2.16
N SER A 195 23.00 31.82 2.82
CA SER A 195 24.35 32.40 2.70
C SER A 195 24.91 32.29 1.28
N TYR A 196 24.46 31.24 0.53
CA TYR A 196 24.77 31.09 -0.90
C TYR A 196 23.79 31.82 -1.83
N ALA A 197 22.89 32.67 -1.30
CA ALA A 197 21.84 33.34 -2.06
C ALA A 197 21.01 32.41 -2.94
N ALA A 198 20.80 31.15 -2.50
CA ALA A 198 20.09 30.13 -3.26
C ALA A 198 18.62 30.54 -3.51
N SER A 199 18.16 30.39 -4.75
CA SER A 199 16.77 30.65 -5.13
C SER A 199 15.81 29.66 -4.46
N ARG A 200 14.51 30.00 -4.36
CA ARG A 200 13.47 29.12 -3.77
C ARG A 200 13.38 27.78 -4.47
N TRP A 201 13.57 27.74 -5.80
CA TRP A 201 13.59 26.50 -6.58
C TRP A 201 14.83 25.67 -6.31
N HIS A 202 15.98 26.32 -6.13
CA HIS A 202 17.21 25.63 -5.76
C HIS A 202 17.10 24.98 -4.37
N VAL A 203 16.57 25.71 -3.38
CA VAL A 203 16.27 25.16 -2.04
C VAL A 203 15.26 24.00 -2.11
N LEU A 204 14.22 24.09 -2.96
CA LEU A 204 13.25 23.01 -3.13
C LEU A 204 13.93 21.73 -3.60
N TRP A 205 14.64 21.78 -4.74
CA TRP A 205 15.15 20.56 -5.38
C TRP A 205 16.41 20.00 -4.73
N HIS A 206 17.26 20.84 -4.12
CA HIS A 206 18.53 20.39 -3.54
C HIS A 206 18.47 20.15 -2.03
N LEU A 207 17.48 20.72 -1.33
CA LEU A 207 17.36 20.52 0.11
C LEU A 207 16.03 19.83 0.47
N ARG A 208 14.89 20.45 0.14
CA ARG A 208 13.58 19.99 0.65
C ARG A 208 13.15 18.66 0.05
N VAL A 209 13.22 18.49 -1.28
CA VAL A 209 12.79 17.24 -1.93
C VAL A 209 13.65 16.05 -1.49
N PRO A 210 14.99 16.10 -1.48
CA PRO A 210 15.79 14.99 -0.97
C PRO A 210 15.49 14.64 0.49
N THR A 211 15.33 15.65 1.36
CA THR A 211 14.98 15.44 2.77
C THR A 211 13.58 14.84 2.95
N SER A 212 12.65 15.14 2.02
CA SER A 212 11.29 14.61 2.08
C SER A 212 11.13 13.16 1.61
N LEU A 213 12.12 12.58 0.94
CA LEU A 213 12.02 11.24 0.36
C LEU A 213 11.55 10.15 1.34
N PRO A 214 12.05 10.04 2.58
CA PRO A 214 11.56 9.03 3.52
C PRO A 214 10.09 9.21 3.86
N TYR A 215 9.63 10.46 3.99
CA TYR A 215 8.21 10.78 4.24
C TYR A 215 7.34 10.46 3.03
N LEU A 216 7.82 10.79 1.82
CA LEU A 216 7.14 10.48 0.57
C LEU A 216 6.98 8.97 0.41
N PHE A 217 8.03 8.17 0.59
CA PHE A 217 7.93 6.72 0.48
C PHE A 217 7.04 6.11 1.57
N THR A 218 7.02 6.67 2.79
CA THR A 218 6.07 6.26 3.82
C THR A 218 4.63 6.52 3.37
N ALA A 219 4.35 7.68 2.79
CA ALA A 219 3.05 7.98 2.21
C ALA A 219 2.69 7.06 1.05
N LEU A 220 3.61 6.83 0.12
CA LEU A 220 3.39 5.95 -1.03
C LEU A 220 3.09 4.51 -0.62
N LYS A 221 3.72 3.98 0.43
CA LYS A 221 3.41 2.64 0.96
C LYS A 221 1.97 2.55 1.48
N ILE A 222 1.52 3.53 2.23
CA ILE A 222 0.13 3.60 2.72
C ILE A 222 -0.83 3.75 1.55
N SER A 223 -0.53 4.65 0.62
CA SER A 223 -1.38 4.95 -0.53
C SER A 223 -1.46 3.79 -1.53
N ALA A 224 -0.42 2.97 -1.64
CA ALA A 224 -0.42 1.79 -2.51
C ALA A 224 -1.50 0.78 -2.09
N THR A 225 -1.64 0.49 -0.80
CA THR A 225 -2.72 -0.36 -0.30
C THR A 225 -4.08 0.33 -0.38
N ALA A 226 -4.13 1.63 -0.06
CA ALA A 226 -5.36 2.42 -0.14
C ALA A 226 -5.92 2.52 -1.57
N SER A 227 -5.05 2.56 -2.60
CA SER A 227 -5.49 2.58 -4.00
C SER A 227 -6.17 1.28 -4.43
N VAL A 228 -5.68 0.13 -3.97
CA VAL A 228 -6.32 -1.17 -4.21
C VAL A 228 -7.70 -1.23 -3.54
N VAL A 229 -7.78 -0.79 -2.28
CA VAL A 229 -9.06 -0.70 -1.56
C VAL A 229 -10.01 0.26 -2.29
N GLY A 230 -9.51 1.42 -2.74
CA GLY A 230 -10.29 2.38 -3.51
C GLY A 230 -10.79 1.84 -4.84
N ALA A 231 -9.98 1.06 -5.56
CA ALA A 231 -10.39 0.41 -6.79
C ALA A 231 -11.52 -0.61 -6.52
N ILE A 232 -11.37 -1.50 -5.54
CA ILE A 232 -12.40 -2.46 -5.18
C ILE A 232 -13.70 -1.75 -4.79
N ILE A 233 -13.65 -0.69 -3.97
CA ILE A 233 -14.81 0.12 -3.58
C ILE A 233 -15.46 0.77 -4.81
N GLY A 234 -14.67 1.26 -5.75
CA GLY A 234 -15.17 1.86 -6.98
C GLY A 234 -15.82 0.88 -7.93
N GLU A 235 -15.36 -0.35 -7.97
CA GLU A 235 -15.94 -1.44 -8.78
C GLU A 235 -17.32 -1.87 -8.27
N LEU A 236 -17.58 -1.81 -6.96
CA LEU A 236 -18.86 -2.26 -6.37
C LEU A 236 -20.10 -1.59 -7.00
N PRO A 237 -20.20 -0.25 -7.10
CA PRO A 237 -21.34 0.40 -7.72
C PRO A 237 -21.25 0.54 -9.25
N SER A 238 -20.10 0.25 -9.86
CA SER A 238 -19.82 0.55 -11.28
C SER A 238 -20.38 -0.45 -12.28
N SER A 239 -20.99 -1.54 -11.81
CA SER A 239 -21.40 -2.68 -12.66
C SER A 239 -20.24 -3.31 -13.47
N ILE A 240 -19.01 -3.03 -13.10
CA ILE A 240 -17.81 -3.65 -13.68
C ILE A 240 -17.64 -5.05 -13.09
N GLN A 241 -17.95 -6.07 -13.90
CA GLN A 241 -17.86 -7.45 -13.44
C GLN A 241 -16.44 -8.07 -13.58
N GLY A 242 -15.55 -7.37 -14.27
CA GLY A 242 -14.21 -7.87 -14.57
C GLY A 242 -13.20 -7.81 -13.44
N GLY A 243 -13.48 -7.03 -12.38
CA GLY A 243 -12.58 -6.80 -11.25
C GLY A 243 -12.93 -7.59 -9.99
N LEU A 244 -12.09 -7.44 -8.96
CA LEU A 244 -12.28 -8.09 -7.64
C LEU A 244 -13.55 -7.59 -6.92
N GLY A 245 -13.91 -6.32 -7.06
CA GLY A 245 -15.18 -5.80 -6.52
C GLY A 245 -16.39 -6.47 -7.14
N GLY A 246 -16.38 -6.67 -8.46
CA GLY A 246 -17.40 -7.44 -9.15
C GLY A 246 -17.44 -8.92 -8.71
N ALA A 247 -16.28 -9.56 -8.54
CA ALA A 247 -16.18 -10.91 -8.01
C ALA A 247 -16.73 -11.02 -6.57
N ILE A 248 -16.43 -10.03 -5.70
CA ILE A 248 -16.98 -9.95 -4.34
C ILE A 248 -18.51 -9.89 -4.38
N LEU A 249 -19.09 -9.03 -5.22
CA LEU A 249 -20.54 -8.94 -5.35
C LEU A 249 -21.16 -10.25 -5.84
N ASN A 250 -20.58 -10.87 -6.85
CA ASN A 250 -21.04 -12.13 -7.40
C ASN A 250 -21.01 -13.25 -6.35
N PHE A 251 -19.87 -13.51 -5.73
CA PHE A 251 -19.77 -14.57 -4.72
C PHE A 251 -20.54 -14.27 -3.43
N ASN A 252 -20.81 -13.01 -3.13
CA ASN A 252 -21.68 -12.65 -2.01
C ASN A 252 -23.15 -13.07 -2.27
N GLN A 253 -23.62 -13.04 -3.50
CA GLN A 253 -24.97 -13.52 -3.85
C GLN A 253 -25.13 -15.04 -3.63
N TYR A 254 -24.04 -15.80 -3.81
CA TYR A 254 -24.01 -17.25 -3.62
C TYR A 254 -23.35 -17.66 -2.30
N TYR A 255 -23.22 -16.74 -1.35
CA TYR A 255 -22.49 -16.95 -0.11
C TYR A 255 -23.00 -18.12 0.72
N SER A 256 -24.33 -18.33 0.77
CA SER A 256 -24.95 -19.44 1.51
C SER A 256 -24.63 -20.82 0.91
N ILE A 257 -24.23 -20.90 -0.37
CA ILE A 257 -23.94 -22.17 -1.08
C ILE A 257 -22.44 -22.42 -1.11
N THR A 258 -21.64 -21.39 -1.42
CA THR A 258 -20.18 -21.48 -1.60
C THR A 258 -19.46 -20.37 -0.82
N PRO A 259 -19.49 -20.38 0.52
CA PRO A 259 -18.88 -19.31 1.32
C PRO A 259 -17.37 -19.21 1.10
N ALA A 260 -16.67 -20.33 0.85
CA ALA A 260 -15.23 -20.36 0.63
C ALA A 260 -14.79 -19.51 -0.59
N ASN A 261 -15.64 -19.35 -1.63
CA ASN A 261 -15.32 -18.56 -2.80
C ASN A 261 -15.19 -17.06 -2.48
N LEU A 262 -16.07 -16.52 -1.62
CA LEU A 262 -15.97 -15.12 -1.17
C LEU A 262 -14.72 -14.91 -0.29
N TRP A 263 -14.41 -15.84 0.59
CA TRP A 263 -13.21 -15.78 1.41
C TRP A 263 -11.93 -15.87 0.57
N ALA A 264 -11.92 -16.75 -0.43
CA ALA A 264 -10.83 -16.84 -1.41
C ALA A 264 -10.65 -15.54 -2.20
N THR A 265 -11.75 -14.89 -2.59
CA THR A 265 -11.71 -13.58 -3.26
C THR A 265 -11.09 -12.50 -2.37
N ASN A 266 -11.48 -12.42 -1.10
CA ASN A 266 -10.90 -11.51 -0.14
C ASN A 266 -9.41 -11.80 0.12
N LEU A 267 -9.00 -13.07 0.13
CA LEU A 267 -7.59 -13.46 0.24
C LEU A 267 -6.77 -12.93 -0.95
N ILE A 268 -7.27 -13.10 -2.17
CA ILE A 268 -6.59 -12.58 -3.38
C ILE A 268 -6.55 -11.05 -3.37
N ALA A 269 -7.61 -10.38 -2.91
CA ALA A 269 -7.61 -8.91 -2.74
C ALA A 269 -6.55 -8.44 -1.73
N ALA A 270 -6.41 -9.14 -0.60
CA ALA A 270 -5.36 -8.86 0.37
C ALA A 270 -3.95 -9.09 -0.21
N CYS A 271 -3.75 -10.18 -0.96
CA CYS A 271 -2.49 -10.46 -1.65
C CYS A 271 -2.15 -9.36 -2.66
N LEU A 272 -3.13 -8.83 -3.39
CA LEU A 272 -2.94 -7.71 -4.31
C LEU A 272 -2.48 -6.44 -3.56
N GLY A 273 -3.12 -6.10 -2.44
CA GLY A 273 -2.71 -4.96 -1.60
C GLY A 273 -1.28 -5.12 -1.07
N ILE A 274 -0.93 -6.33 -0.61
CA ILE A 274 0.44 -6.64 -0.16
C ILE A 274 1.44 -6.51 -1.32
N ALA A 275 1.10 -6.98 -2.51
CA ALA A 275 1.95 -6.87 -3.69
C ALA A 275 2.25 -5.40 -4.03
N PHE A 276 1.24 -4.53 -4.03
CA PHE A 276 1.41 -3.09 -4.25
C PHE A 276 2.33 -2.47 -3.18
N PHE A 277 2.11 -2.79 -1.89
CA PHE A 277 2.98 -2.34 -0.81
C PHE A 277 4.44 -2.77 -1.01
N VAL A 278 4.67 -4.04 -1.35
CA VAL A 278 6.01 -4.60 -1.55
C VAL A 278 6.73 -3.94 -2.71
N VAL A 279 6.03 -3.65 -3.81
CA VAL A 279 6.59 -2.91 -4.97
C VAL A 279 7.13 -1.55 -4.52
N ILE A 280 6.38 -0.81 -3.70
CA ILE A 280 6.83 0.50 -3.19
C ILE A 280 8.01 0.35 -2.21
N VAL A 281 8.02 -0.69 -1.37
CA VAL A 281 9.17 -0.98 -0.48
C VAL A 281 10.43 -1.27 -1.28
N ILE A 282 10.31 -2.00 -2.40
CA ILE A 282 11.44 -2.27 -3.30
C ILE A 282 11.91 -0.97 -3.97
N ALA A 283 10.97 -0.14 -4.48
CA ALA A 283 11.28 1.15 -5.08
C ALA A 283 11.99 2.08 -4.07
N GLU A 284 11.53 2.15 -2.82
CA GLU A 284 12.18 2.90 -1.75
C GLU A 284 13.64 2.47 -1.56
N LYS A 285 13.89 1.16 -1.45
CA LYS A 285 15.25 0.63 -1.26
C LYS A 285 16.18 1.01 -2.42
N ILE A 286 15.66 1.06 -3.64
CA ILE A 286 16.46 1.43 -4.83
C ILE A 286 16.76 2.93 -4.81
N VAL A 287 15.78 3.77 -4.50
CA VAL A 287 15.89 5.23 -4.56
C VAL A 287 16.64 5.79 -3.36
N VAL A 288 16.27 5.38 -2.14
CA VAL A 288 16.81 5.94 -0.90
C VAL A 288 18.22 5.43 -0.60
N HIS A 289 18.61 4.23 -1.05
CA HIS A 289 19.99 3.74 -0.91
C HIS A 289 21.05 4.59 -1.65
N ARG A 290 20.63 5.43 -2.57
CA ARG A 290 21.49 6.36 -3.30
C ARG A 290 21.60 7.75 -2.65
N ALA A 291 20.80 8.03 -1.65
CA ALA A 291 20.89 9.28 -0.90
C ALA A 291 21.81 9.04 0.33
N PRO A 292 22.94 9.74 0.47
CA PRO A 292 23.75 9.66 1.67
C PRO A 292 22.96 10.27 2.84
N VAL A 293 22.43 9.40 3.67
CA VAL A 293 21.76 9.80 4.90
C VAL A 293 22.84 10.10 5.94
N HIS A 294 23.19 11.37 6.06
CA HIS A 294 23.94 11.86 7.20
C HIS A 294 22.92 12.15 8.31
N TYR A 295 22.62 11.12 9.11
CA TYR A 295 22.07 11.34 10.45
C TYR A 295 23.25 11.31 11.42
N ALA A 296 23.67 12.48 11.87
CA ALA A 296 24.45 12.63 13.08
C ALA A 296 23.46 12.98 14.23
#